data_b55f2c244892e86f52d4ddc5596affd8
#
_entry.id   b55f2c244892e86f52d4ddc5596affd8
#
_cell.length_a   1.000
_cell.length_b   1.000
_cell.length_c   1.000
_cell.angle_alpha   90.00
_cell.angle_beta   90.00
_cell.angle_gamma   90.00
#
_symmetry.space_group_name_H-M   'P 1'
#
loop_
_entity.id
_entity.type
_entity.pdbx_description
1 polymer ?
#
loop_
_entity_poly.entity_id
_entity_poly.type
_entity_poly.pdbx_seq_one_letter_code
_entity_poly.pdbx_strand_id
1 'polypeptide(L)'
;DGTPYKVFTPFYRKGCLNSEEPRRPLPDVSTSNFIVDNAPSLNLEDLSLIPAFRWDIQMESHWDIGEIGAHDRLTKFIDSGIKHYKEGRNFPAKPFVSRISPHMHFGELSPNQAWYLAKEKGGDKNIDHFLSELGWREFSYCQLYFNPDLPRKNLQSKFDAFPWEDNPKNLLAW
;
A
#
# COMPACT_ATOMS: atom_id res chain seq x y z
N ASP A 1 -10.14 22.80 12.90
CA ASP A 1 -9.27 23.23 14.01
C ASP A 1 -7.76 23.20 13.65
N GLY A 2 -7.39 22.68 12.46
CA GLY A 2 -6.01 22.63 12.01
C GLY A 2 -5.11 21.60 12.74
N THR A 3 -5.64 20.86 13.70
CA THR A 3 -4.89 19.83 14.42
C THR A 3 -5.08 18.46 13.76
N PRO A 4 -3.97 17.69 13.56
CA PRO A 4 -4.07 16.36 12.95
C PRO A 4 -4.79 15.37 13.87
N TYR A 5 -5.49 14.43 13.27
CA TYR A 5 -6.06 13.32 14.02
C TYR A 5 -4.94 12.42 14.60
N LYS A 6 -5.07 12.06 15.86
CA LYS A 6 -4.11 11.16 16.57
C LYS A 6 -4.57 9.71 16.63
N VAL A 7 -5.81 9.43 16.24
CA VAL A 7 -6.44 8.12 16.31
C VAL A 7 -7.18 7.83 15.01
N PHE A 8 -7.07 6.60 14.51
CA PHE A 8 -7.63 6.20 13.22
C PHE A 8 -9.15 6.35 13.12
N THR A 9 -9.90 5.88 14.10
CA THR A 9 -11.37 5.86 14.02
C THR A 9 -11.98 7.24 13.79
N PRO A 10 -11.61 8.30 14.54
CA PRO A 10 -12.07 9.65 14.21
C PRO A 10 -11.56 10.17 12.87
N PHE A 11 -10.31 9.86 12.48
CA PHE A 11 -9.77 10.21 11.17
C PHE A 11 -10.63 9.63 10.06
N TYR A 12 -10.87 8.34 10.08
CA TYR A 12 -11.61 7.65 9.02
C TYR A 12 -13.08 8.03 9.00
N ARG A 13 -13.78 7.95 10.16
CA ARG A 13 -15.22 8.19 10.23
C ARG A 13 -15.62 9.65 10.07
N LYS A 14 -14.88 10.58 10.69
CA LYS A 14 -15.22 12.01 10.66
C LYS A 14 -14.45 12.76 9.58
N GLY A 15 -13.21 12.41 9.35
CA GLY A 15 -12.37 13.02 8.32
C GLY A 15 -12.68 12.45 6.93
N CYS A 16 -12.47 11.16 6.71
CA CYS A 16 -12.58 10.58 5.37
C CYS A 16 -14.03 10.40 4.91
N LEU A 17 -14.86 9.69 5.69
CA LEU A 17 -16.21 9.33 5.25
C LEU A 17 -17.21 10.51 5.19
N ASN A 18 -16.93 11.60 5.89
CA ASN A 18 -17.74 12.83 5.84
C ASN A 18 -17.17 13.88 4.87
N SER A 19 -16.06 13.59 4.23
CA SER A 19 -15.47 14.44 3.19
C SER A 19 -15.96 14.03 1.80
N GLU A 20 -15.55 14.77 0.79
CA GLU A 20 -15.72 14.35 -0.60
C GLU A 20 -15.05 13.00 -0.84
N GLU A 21 -15.63 12.21 -1.73
CA GLU A 21 -15.03 10.94 -2.14
C GLU A 21 -13.64 11.16 -2.74
N PRO A 22 -12.75 10.17 -2.65
CA PRO A 22 -11.47 10.23 -3.34
C PRO A 22 -11.67 10.55 -4.82
N ARG A 23 -10.78 11.35 -5.41
CA ARG A 23 -10.88 11.64 -6.85
C ARG A 23 -10.93 10.34 -7.65
N ARG A 24 -11.67 10.36 -8.75
CA ARG A 24 -11.69 9.22 -9.69
C ARG A 24 -10.27 8.95 -10.23
N PRO A 25 -9.94 7.68 -10.54
CA PRO A 25 -8.72 7.37 -11.28
C PRO A 25 -8.63 8.22 -12.55
N LEU A 26 -7.42 8.64 -12.89
CA LEU A 26 -7.19 9.34 -14.15
C LEU A 26 -7.33 8.33 -15.30
N PRO A 27 -7.80 8.78 -16.48
CA PRO A 27 -7.80 7.94 -17.68
C PRO A 27 -6.36 7.63 -18.11
N ASP A 28 -6.22 6.61 -18.95
CA ASP A 28 -4.93 6.26 -19.52
C ASP A 28 -4.34 7.44 -20.31
N VAL A 29 -3.02 7.58 -20.20
CA VAL A 29 -2.29 8.65 -20.88
C VAL A 29 -2.20 8.33 -22.37
N SER A 30 -2.59 9.28 -23.22
CA SER A 30 -2.36 9.17 -24.65
C SER A 30 -0.86 9.25 -24.96
N THR A 31 -0.33 8.23 -25.62
CA THR A 31 1.08 8.16 -26.04
C THR A 31 1.38 8.99 -27.30
N SER A 32 0.37 9.58 -27.94
CA SER A 32 0.52 10.33 -29.19
C SER A 32 1.43 11.58 -29.07
N ASN A 33 1.61 12.08 -27.88
CA ASN A 33 2.42 13.26 -27.60
C ASN A 33 3.80 12.95 -27.00
N PHE A 34 4.19 11.68 -26.94
CA PHE A 34 5.53 11.31 -26.47
C PHE A 34 6.56 11.62 -27.54
N ILE A 35 7.68 12.25 -27.13
CA ILE A 35 8.82 12.46 -27.99
C ILE A 35 9.52 11.11 -28.16
N VAL A 36 9.66 10.68 -29.39
CA VAL A 36 10.54 9.54 -29.71
C VAL A 36 11.92 10.14 -30.00
N ASP A 37 12.79 10.07 -29.00
CA ASP A 37 14.18 10.54 -29.12
C ASP A 37 15.11 9.33 -29.26
N ASN A 38 16.06 9.43 -30.18
CA ASN A 38 17.15 8.46 -30.37
C ASN A 38 18.42 8.86 -29.58
N ALA A 39 18.27 9.70 -28.57
CA ALA A 39 19.40 10.07 -27.72
C ALA A 39 20.02 8.83 -27.05
N PRO A 40 21.36 8.80 -26.88
CA PRO A 40 22.02 7.72 -26.15
C PRO A 40 21.44 7.61 -24.74
N SER A 41 20.91 6.45 -24.38
CA SER A 41 20.39 6.16 -23.04
C SER A 41 21.12 4.95 -22.44
N LEU A 42 21.09 4.86 -21.13
CA LEU A 42 21.58 3.68 -20.42
C LEU A 42 20.61 2.51 -20.62
N ASN A 43 21.13 1.30 -20.68
CA ASN A 43 20.32 0.10 -20.56
C ASN A 43 19.94 -0.12 -19.09
N LEU A 44 18.87 -0.90 -18.82
CA LEU A 44 18.46 -1.21 -17.44
C LEU A 44 19.56 -1.95 -16.67
N GLU A 45 20.32 -2.79 -17.34
CA GLU A 45 21.43 -3.56 -16.78
C GLU A 45 22.56 -2.65 -16.25
N ASP A 46 22.80 -1.50 -16.89
CA ASP A 46 23.81 -0.53 -16.48
C ASP A 46 23.48 0.10 -15.11
N LEU A 47 22.21 0.08 -14.70
CA LEU A 47 21.75 0.59 -13.41
C LEU A 47 22.05 -0.36 -12.24
N SER A 48 22.49 -1.59 -12.52
CA SER A 48 22.84 -2.61 -11.51
C SER A 48 21.77 -2.80 -10.41
N LEU A 49 20.49 -2.75 -10.78
CA LEU A 49 19.35 -2.85 -9.85
C LEU A 49 19.11 -4.29 -9.35
N ILE A 50 19.62 -5.27 -10.09
CA ILE A 50 19.47 -6.68 -9.76
C ILE A 50 20.70 -7.14 -8.97
N PRO A 51 20.54 -7.79 -7.81
CA PRO A 51 21.68 -8.25 -7.04
C PRO A 51 22.45 -9.34 -7.78
N ALA A 52 23.79 -9.34 -7.65
CA ALA A 52 24.64 -10.35 -8.28
C ALA A 52 24.30 -11.78 -7.83
N PHE A 53 23.94 -11.94 -6.54
CA PHE A 53 23.34 -13.17 -6.02
C PHE A 53 21.82 -13.07 -6.04
N ARG A 54 21.20 -13.79 -6.96
CA ARG A 54 19.76 -13.74 -7.25
C ARG A 54 18.94 -14.54 -6.19
N TRP A 55 18.91 -14.03 -4.96
CA TRP A 55 18.06 -14.56 -3.87
C TRP A 55 16.56 -14.32 -4.11
N ASP A 56 16.23 -13.40 -4.99
CA ASP A 56 14.89 -12.90 -5.31
C ASP A 56 14.11 -13.80 -6.27
N ILE A 57 14.75 -14.69 -7.04
CA ILE A 57 14.11 -15.50 -8.10
C ILE A 57 12.88 -16.27 -7.59
N GLN A 58 12.99 -16.91 -6.42
CA GLN A 58 11.88 -17.67 -5.87
C GLN A 58 10.70 -16.75 -5.46
N MET A 59 10.99 -15.55 -5.00
CA MET A 59 9.97 -14.57 -4.66
C MET A 59 9.29 -14.04 -5.93
N GLU A 60 10.08 -13.71 -6.95
CA GLU A 60 9.62 -13.21 -8.24
C GLU A 60 8.60 -14.17 -8.87
N SER A 61 8.81 -15.48 -8.78
CA SER A 61 7.89 -16.48 -9.33
C SER A 61 6.47 -16.47 -8.75
N HIS A 62 6.26 -15.77 -7.63
CA HIS A 62 4.95 -15.63 -6.97
C HIS A 62 4.25 -14.29 -7.27
N TRP A 63 4.88 -13.43 -8.08
CA TRP A 63 4.40 -12.09 -8.37
C TRP A 63 4.33 -11.83 -9.87
N ASP A 64 3.18 -11.34 -10.31
CA ASP A 64 2.99 -10.80 -11.66
C ASP A 64 3.28 -9.30 -11.60
N ILE A 65 4.54 -8.91 -11.82
CA ILE A 65 5.02 -7.53 -11.69
C ILE A 65 4.45 -6.67 -12.84
N GLY A 66 4.14 -5.42 -12.54
CA GLY A 66 3.63 -4.45 -13.50
C GLY A 66 2.12 -4.21 -13.39
N GLU A 67 1.64 -3.20 -14.10
CA GLU A 67 0.24 -2.73 -14.02
C GLU A 67 -0.76 -3.84 -14.39
N ILE A 68 -0.48 -4.63 -15.41
CA ILE A 68 -1.37 -5.74 -15.84
C ILE A 68 -1.52 -6.75 -14.71
N GLY A 69 -0.41 -7.21 -14.14
CA GLY A 69 -0.43 -8.15 -13.00
C GLY A 69 -1.14 -7.58 -11.77
N ALA A 70 -0.94 -6.29 -11.51
CA ALA A 70 -1.60 -5.58 -10.42
C ALA A 70 -3.13 -5.55 -10.59
N HIS A 71 -3.60 -5.20 -11.79
CA HIS A 71 -5.03 -5.17 -12.12
C HIS A 71 -5.67 -6.55 -12.08
N ASP A 72 -5.02 -7.57 -12.64
CA ASP A 72 -5.50 -8.95 -12.61
C ASP A 72 -5.64 -9.45 -11.17
N ARG A 73 -4.65 -9.17 -10.33
CA ARG A 73 -4.66 -9.54 -8.90
C ARG A 73 -5.79 -8.86 -8.15
N LEU A 74 -5.98 -7.56 -8.35
CA LEU A 74 -7.07 -6.81 -7.74
C LEU A 74 -8.42 -7.35 -8.20
N THR A 75 -8.62 -7.57 -9.50
CA THR A 75 -9.87 -8.09 -10.08
C THR A 75 -10.20 -9.47 -9.50
N LYS A 76 -9.25 -10.40 -9.47
CA LYS A 76 -9.44 -11.72 -8.85
C LYS A 76 -9.85 -11.62 -7.38
N PHE A 77 -9.22 -10.72 -6.62
CA PHE A 77 -9.58 -10.49 -5.23
C PHE A 77 -10.99 -9.92 -5.09
N ILE A 78 -11.36 -8.93 -5.88
CA ILE A 78 -12.68 -8.30 -5.88
C ILE A 78 -13.79 -9.28 -6.28
N ASP A 79 -13.52 -10.21 -7.19
CA ASP A 79 -14.52 -11.18 -7.64
C ASP A 79 -14.75 -12.32 -6.63
N SER A 80 -13.75 -12.68 -5.85
CA SER A 80 -13.82 -13.86 -4.98
C SER A 80 -13.42 -13.59 -3.52
N GLY A 81 -12.22 -13.10 -3.28
CA GLY A 81 -11.61 -12.99 -1.95
C GLY A 81 -12.31 -11.99 -1.04
N ILE A 82 -12.77 -10.88 -1.60
CA ILE A 82 -13.34 -9.75 -0.84
C ILE A 82 -14.57 -10.17 -0.01
N LYS A 83 -15.36 -11.12 -0.48
CA LYS A 83 -16.57 -11.63 0.22
C LYS A 83 -16.24 -12.25 1.58
N HIS A 84 -15.01 -12.60 1.82
CA HIS A 84 -14.52 -13.22 3.06
C HIS A 84 -13.47 -12.37 3.77
N TYR A 85 -13.21 -11.17 3.30
CA TYR A 85 -12.04 -10.37 3.69
C TYR A 85 -11.96 -10.09 5.19
N LYS A 86 -13.07 -9.64 5.80
CA LYS A 86 -13.08 -9.20 7.20
C LYS A 86 -12.54 -10.25 8.18
N GLU A 87 -12.97 -11.49 8.01
CA GLU A 87 -12.54 -12.61 8.85
C GLU A 87 -11.33 -13.33 8.25
N GLY A 88 -11.36 -13.52 6.94
CA GLY A 88 -10.37 -14.30 6.20
C GLY A 88 -8.96 -13.72 6.23
N ARG A 89 -8.83 -12.40 6.37
CA ARG A 89 -7.51 -11.73 6.47
C ARG A 89 -6.68 -12.18 7.67
N ASN A 90 -7.31 -12.74 8.68
CA ASN A 90 -6.63 -13.26 9.87
C ASN A 90 -5.97 -14.64 9.64
N PHE A 91 -6.20 -15.25 8.46
CA PHE A 91 -5.70 -16.58 8.13
C PHE A 91 -4.77 -16.52 6.91
N PRO A 92 -3.43 -16.41 7.11
CA PRO A 92 -2.47 -16.24 6.00
C PRO A 92 -2.52 -17.35 4.94
N ALA A 93 -2.91 -18.58 5.34
CA ALA A 93 -3.05 -19.71 4.43
C ALA A 93 -4.27 -19.66 3.51
N LYS A 94 -5.21 -18.72 3.73
CA LYS A 94 -6.43 -18.59 2.93
C LYS A 94 -6.29 -17.48 1.88
N PRO A 95 -6.85 -17.66 0.66
CA PRO A 95 -6.74 -16.68 -0.42
C PRO A 95 -7.73 -15.53 -0.27
N PHE A 96 -7.88 -14.97 0.92
CA PHE A 96 -8.86 -13.91 1.23
C PHE A 96 -8.25 -12.52 1.43
N VAL A 97 -6.99 -12.36 1.05
CA VAL A 97 -6.28 -11.07 1.06
C VAL A 97 -5.91 -10.64 -0.35
N SER A 98 -5.90 -9.34 -0.59
CA SER A 98 -5.68 -8.80 -1.94
C SER A 98 -4.25 -8.94 -2.45
N ARG A 99 -3.25 -8.91 -1.57
CA ARG A 99 -1.82 -8.87 -1.90
C ARG A 99 -1.43 -7.75 -2.87
N ILE A 100 -2.14 -6.61 -2.85
CA ILE A 100 -1.87 -5.48 -3.74
C ILE A 100 -0.91 -4.44 -3.13
N SER A 101 -0.47 -4.61 -1.89
CA SER A 101 0.38 -3.61 -1.24
C SER A 101 1.72 -3.37 -1.95
N PRO A 102 2.44 -4.36 -2.51
CA PRO A 102 3.63 -4.10 -3.32
C PRO A 102 3.30 -3.32 -4.59
N HIS A 103 2.24 -3.67 -5.29
CA HIS A 103 1.79 -2.97 -6.49
C HIS A 103 1.46 -1.50 -6.21
N MET A 104 0.78 -1.22 -5.08
CA MET A 104 0.52 0.16 -4.66
C MET A 104 1.79 0.89 -4.22
N HIS A 105 2.78 0.18 -3.65
CA HIS A 105 4.05 0.78 -3.25
C HIS A 105 4.84 1.27 -4.46
N PHE A 106 4.90 0.47 -5.52
CA PHE A 106 5.63 0.79 -6.74
C PHE A 106 4.81 1.60 -7.77
N GLY A 107 3.57 1.97 -7.44
CA GLY A 107 2.74 2.78 -8.32
C GLY A 107 2.11 2.04 -9.49
N GLU A 108 2.16 0.71 -9.51
CA GLU A 108 1.51 -0.15 -10.52
C GLU A 108 -0.01 -0.15 -10.38
N LEU A 109 -0.51 0.23 -9.22
CA LEU A 109 -1.94 0.36 -8.90
C LEU A 109 -2.14 1.52 -7.93
N SER A 110 -3.09 2.40 -8.21
CA SER A 110 -3.44 3.47 -7.28
C SER A 110 -4.46 3.02 -6.22
N PRO A 111 -4.40 3.60 -5.00
CA PRO A 111 -5.44 3.37 -4.00
C PRO A 111 -6.84 3.76 -4.48
N ASN A 112 -6.94 4.77 -5.36
CA ASN A 112 -8.19 5.21 -5.94
C ASN A 112 -8.82 4.14 -6.85
N GLN A 113 -8.02 3.43 -7.66
CA GLN A 113 -8.50 2.29 -8.46
C GLN A 113 -9.03 1.18 -7.55
N ALA A 114 -8.27 0.80 -6.52
CA ALA A 114 -8.71 -0.20 -5.56
C ALA A 114 -10.00 0.20 -4.82
N TRP A 115 -10.11 1.48 -4.43
CA TRP A 115 -11.31 2.03 -3.79
C TRP A 115 -12.54 1.88 -4.66
N TYR A 116 -12.49 2.37 -5.89
CA TYR A 116 -13.65 2.39 -6.78
C TYR A 116 -14.06 1.00 -7.24
N LEU A 117 -13.11 0.13 -7.59
CA LEU A 117 -13.41 -1.26 -7.95
C LEU A 117 -14.09 -2.02 -6.79
N ALA A 118 -13.66 -1.79 -5.55
CA ALA A 118 -14.32 -2.39 -4.40
C ALA A 118 -15.75 -1.83 -4.19
N LYS A 119 -15.93 -0.50 -4.30
CA LYS A 119 -17.25 0.15 -4.16
C LYS A 119 -18.26 -0.30 -5.20
N GLU A 120 -17.84 -0.60 -6.42
CA GLU A 120 -18.72 -1.09 -7.50
C GLU A 120 -19.38 -2.44 -7.19
N LYS A 121 -18.82 -3.22 -6.27
CA LYS A 121 -19.45 -4.49 -5.80
C LYS A 121 -20.56 -4.28 -4.77
N GLY A 122 -20.85 -3.05 -4.39
CA GLY A 122 -21.87 -2.70 -3.40
C GLY A 122 -21.26 -2.37 -2.04
N GLY A 123 -22.09 -2.39 -1.00
CA GLY A 123 -21.67 -2.09 0.37
C GLY A 123 -22.02 -3.26 1.30
N ASP A 124 -21.01 -3.97 1.76
CA ASP A 124 -21.12 -4.93 2.85
C ASP A 124 -19.97 -4.77 3.84
N LYS A 125 -20.05 -5.47 4.96
CA LYS A 125 -19.03 -5.39 6.03
C LYS A 125 -17.61 -5.78 5.59
N ASN A 126 -17.45 -6.58 4.54
CA ASN A 126 -16.13 -6.99 4.02
C ASN A 126 -15.55 -5.89 3.16
N ILE A 127 -16.36 -5.30 2.29
CA ILE A 127 -15.98 -4.16 1.46
C ILE A 127 -15.64 -2.97 2.34
N ASP A 128 -16.50 -2.62 3.30
CA ASP A 128 -16.23 -1.52 4.25
C ASP A 128 -14.91 -1.73 5.00
N HIS A 129 -14.63 -2.98 5.39
CA HIS A 129 -13.39 -3.31 6.08
C HIS A 129 -12.17 -3.16 5.14
N PHE A 130 -12.28 -3.62 3.90
CA PHE A 130 -11.22 -3.44 2.91
C PHE A 130 -10.95 -1.95 2.63
N LEU A 131 -12.01 -1.16 2.44
CA LEU A 131 -11.89 0.29 2.23
C LEU A 131 -11.27 1.00 3.45
N SER A 132 -11.57 0.52 4.66
CA SER A 132 -10.93 1.06 5.87
C SER A 132 -9.43 0.81 5.93
N GLU A 133 -8.92 -0.28 5.34
CA GLU A 133 -7.48 -0.53 5.26
C GLU A 133 -6.78 0.45 4.30
N LEU A 134 -7.45 0.87 3.23
CA LEU A 134 -6.96 1.99 2.41
C LEU A 134 -6.95 3.30 3.23
N GLY A 135 -7.96 3.49 4.08
CA GLY A 135 -7.99 4.60 5.04
C GLY A 135 -6.83 4.55 6.06
N TRP A 136 -6.43 3.37 6.53
CA TRP A 136 -5.25 3.20 7.39
C TRP A 136 -3.95 3.65 6.70
N ARG A 137 -3.83 3.37 5.41
CA ARG A 137 -2.70 3.85 4.61
C ARG A 137 -2.65 5.38 4.61
N GLU A 138 -3.76 6.04 4.32
CA GLU A 138 -3.85 7.52 4.33
C GLU A 138 -3.59 8.10 5.73
N PHE A 139 -4.10 7.45 6.78
CA PHE A 139 -3.80 7.84 8.15
C PHE A 139 -2.31 7.75 8.47
N SER A 140 -1.63 6.71 8.00
CA SER A 140 -0.19 6.55 8.18
C SER A 140 0.61 7.64 7.48
N TYR A 141 0.24 8.01 6.25
CA TYR A 141 0.84 9.15 5.56
C TYR A 141 0.59 10.48 6.30
N CYS A 142 -0.64 10.67 6.80
CA CYS A 142 -0.98 11.84 7.60
C CYS A 142 -0.10 11.91 8.86
N GLN A 143 0.09 10.79 9.58
CA GLN A 143 0.98 10.75 10.74
C GLN A 143 2.42 11.12 10.38
N LEU A 144 2.95 10.57 9.29
CA LEU A 144 4.32 10.85 8.86
C LEU A 144 4.49 12.31 8.41
N TYR A 145 3.49 12.86 7.71
CA TYR A 145 3.51 14.27 7.27
C TYR A 145 3.60 15.24 8.43
N PHE A 146 2.81 15.03 9.49
CA PHE A 146 2.81 15.90 10.67
C PHE A 146 3.94 15.56 11.67
N ASN A 147 4.56 14.39 11.54
CA ASN A 147 5.64 13.92 12.41
C ASN A 147 6.79 13.35 11.57
N PRO A 148 7.52 14.20 10.81
CA PRO A 148 8.55 13.72 9.88
C PRO A 148 9.71 12.98 10.56
N ASP A 149 9.91 13.21 11.84
CA ASP A 149 10.92 12.51 12.67
C ASP A 149 10.49 11.11 13.13
N LEU A 150 9.25 10.69 12.83
CA LEU A 150 8.68 9.41 13.28
C LEU A 150 9.58 8.18 13.02
N PRO A 151 10.36 8.10 11.92
CA PRO A 151 11.29 6.98 11.73
C PRO A 151 12.45 6.92 12.74
N ARG A 152 12.65 7.99 13.52
CA ARG A 152 13.78 8.12 14.46
C ARG A 152 13.36 8.43 15.89
N LYS A 153 12.14 8.93 16.09
CA LYS A 153 11.61 9.37 17.37
C LYS A 153 10.26 8.72 17.65
N ASN A 154 9.98 8.45 18.90
CA ASN A 154 8.67 7.97 19.30
C ASN A 154 7.58 9.01 19.01
N LEU A 155 6.45 8.60 18.46
CA LEU A 155 5.29 9.46 18.26
C LEU A 155 4.79 10.08 19.57
N GLN A 156 4.92 9.34 20.66
CA GLN A 156 4.56 9.76 22.00
C GLN A 156 5.82 9.78 22.87
N SER A 157 6.26 10.95 23.27
CA SER A 157 7.49 11.16 24.06
C SER A 157 7.54 10.38 25.37
N LYS A 158 6.37 9.99 25.93
CA LYS A 158 6.33 9.10 27.10
C LYS A 158 7.07 7.76 26.90
N PHE A 159 7.22 7.29 25.66
CA PHE A 159 7.95 6.08 25.33
C PHE A 159 9.46 6.29 25.20
N ASP A 160 9.95 7.53 25.26
CA ASP A 160 11.38 7.82 25.25
C ASP A 160 12.05 7.31 26.55
N ALA A 161 11.28 7.23 27.65
CA ALA A 161 11.74 6.67 28.93
C ALA A 161 11.64 5.14 29.02
N PHE A 162 11.16 4.45 27.95
CA PHE A 162 11.12 2.99 27.96
C PHE A 162 12.56 2.43 27.94
N PRO A 163 12.88 1.43 28.78
CA PRO A 163 14.24 0.88 28.90
C PRO A 163 14.57 -0.01 27.69
N TRP A 164 14.84 0.61 26.54
CA TRP A 164 15.30 -0.10 25.35
C TRP A 164 16.68 -0.69 25.61
N GLU A 165 16.85 -1.98 25.36
CA GLU A 165 18.16 -2.62 25.39
C GLU A 165 18.81 -2.60 24.01
N ASP A 166 19.99 -2.02 23.90
CA ASP A 166 20.86 -2.22 22.74
C ASP A 166 21.67 -3.51 22.94
N ASN A 167 21.15 -4.61 22.41
CA ASN A 167 21.75 -5.94 22.57
C ASN A 167 22.07 -6.56 21.21
N PRO A 168 23.30 -6.36 20.70
CA PRO A 168 23.72 -6.91 19.40
C PRO A 168 23.61 -8.43 19.30
N LYS A 169 23.80 -9.15 20.42
CA LYS A 169 23.68 -10.63 20.42
C LYS A 169 22.25 -11.08 20.18
N ASN A 170 21.27 -10.40 20.80
CA ASN A 170 19.87 -10.69 20.57
C ASN A 170 19.44 -10.33 19.14
N LEU A 171 19.94 -9.22 18.60
CA LEU A 171 19.69 -8.82 17.22
C LEU A 171 20.24 -9.84 16.21
N LEU A 172 21.44 -10.37 16.44
CA LEU A 172 22.04 -11.41 15.59
C LEU A 172 21.32 -12.76 15.68
N ALA A 173 20.73 -13.07 16.84
CA ALA A 173 20.00 -14.31 17.05
C ALA A 173 18.59 -14.29 16.47
N TRP A 174 18.04 -13.10 16.26
CA TRP A 174 16.70 -12.89 15.68
C TRP A 174 16.72 -12.90 14.16
#